data_06f5b6ea302d10e922979f5d1dc8e36e
#
_entry.id   06f5b6ea302d10e922979f5d1dc8e36e
#
_cell.length_a   1.000
_cell.length_b   1.000
_cell.length_c   1.000
_cell.angle_alpha   90.00
_cell.angle_beta   90.00
_cell.angle_gamma   90.00
#
_symmetry.space_group_name_H-M   'P 1'
#
loop_
_entity.id
_entity.type
_entity.pdbx_description
1 polymer ?
#
loop_
_entity_poly.entity_id
_entity_poly.type
_entity_poly.pdbx_seq_one_letter_code
_entity_poly.pdbx_strand_id
1 'polypeptide(L)'
;AYFEKDNDVVEGTKGDFVFRETDPATGEEVVSIMFEMKNENDETRTKHKNEDFFAKLDSDRKKKGCEYAVLCTMLEPDNDLYNEGIVDVSYRYEKMYVIRPQFFIPLISLLRNAARNSLEYKRELAMAKAQQVDLTNFEKNITEFKTAFSRNYQLASDKFKIAIDEIDK
;
A
#
# COMPACT_ATOMS: atom_id res chain seq x y z
N ALA A 1 -0.79 7.60 -14.49
CA ALA A 1 0.31 8.24 -13.75
C ALA A 1 0.45 9.70 -14.18
N TYR A 2 0.78 10.56 -13.27
CA TYR A 2 1.16 11.94 -13.56
C TYR A 2 2.43 12.33 -12.78
N PHE A 3 3.17 13.26 -13.36
CA PHE A 3 4.33 13.90 -12.74
C PHE A 3 4.16 15.41 -12.91
N GLU A 4 4.02 16.12 -11.82
CA GLU A 4 3.70 17.54 -11.82
C GLU A 4 4.59 18.29 -10.83
N LYS A 5 4.83 19.57 -11.14
CA LYS A 5 5.37 20.49 -10.16
C LYS A 5 4.36 20.63 -9.03
N ASP A 6 4.81 20.51 -7.78
CA ASP A 6 3.94 20.72 -6.64
C ASP A 6 3.52 22.19 -6.53
N ASN A 7 2.33 22.51 -6.99
CA ASN A 7 1.75 23.85 -6.92
C ASN A 7 0.80 24.01 -5.72
N ASP A 8 0.43 22.92 -5.07
CA ASP A 8 -0.50 22.92 -3.96
C ASP A 8 0.24 23.09 -2.63
N VAL A 9 -0.06 24.16 -1.92
CA VAL A 9 0.44 24.38 -0.57
C VAL A 9 -0.51 23.74 0.43
N VAL A 10 -0.09 22.68 1.10
CA VAL A 10 -0.84 22.03 2.19
C VAL A 10 -0.14 22.33 3.50
N GLU A 11 -0.83 23.05 4.41
CA GLU A 11 -0.29 23.44 5.71
C GLU A 11 1.10 24.12 5.66
N GLY A 12 1.31 24.97 4.66
CA GLY A 12 2.59 25.67 4.46
C GLY A 12 3.71 24.81 3.84
N THR A 13 3.36 23.60 3.39
CA THR A 13 4.28 22.63 2.79
C THR A 13 4.15 22.63 1.27
N LYS A 14 5.31 22.69 0.61
CA LYS A 14 5.41 22.61 -0.85
C LYS A 14 6.68 21.84 -1.19
N GLY A 15 6.53 20.71 -1.88
CA GLY A 15 7.63 20.01 -2.55
C GLY A 15 7.95 20.63 -3.89
N ASP A 16 9.02 20.18 -4.53
CA ASP A 16 9.32 20.64 -5.89
C ASP A 16 8.45 19.91 -6.92
N PHE A 17 8.35 18.57 -6.81
CA PHE A 17 7.56 17.73 -7.71
C PHE A 17 6.91 16.57 -6.96
N VAL A 18 5.76 16.12 -7.48
CA VAL A 18 5.05 14.92 -7.02
C VAL A 18 4.79 13.99 -8.20
N PHE A 19 5.13 12.73 -8.04
CA PHE A 19 4.71 11.64 -8.92
C PHE A 19 3.62 10.83 -8.24
N ARG A 20 2.49 10.62 -8.92
CA ARG A 20 1.41 9.74 -8.46
C ARG A 20 0.95 8.83 -9.60
N GLU A 21 0.66 7.60 -9.26
CA GLU A 21 0.01 6.64 -10.14
C GLU A 21 -1.19 6.01 -9.44
N THR A 22 -2.32 6.01 -10.11
CA THR A 22 -3.54 5.32 -9.69
C THR A 22 -3.85 4.18 -10.65
N ASP A 23 -4.41 3.11 -10.15
CA ASP A 23 -4.93 2.03 -10.98
C ASP A 23 -6.19 2.53 -11.70
N PRO A 24 -6.23 2.53 -13.04
CA PRO A 24 -7.38 3.05 -13.79
C PRO A 24 -8.65 2.22 -13.60
N ALA A 25 -8.54 0.96 -13.21
CA ALA A 25 -9.68 0.08 -13.02
C ALA A 25 -10.36 0.26 -11.67
N THR A 26 -9.60 0.58 -10.62
CA THR A 26 -10.12 0.68 -9.24
C THR A 26 -10.06 2.08 -8.66
N GLY A 27 -9.25 2.99 -9.24
CA GLY A 27 -8.96 4.31 -8.69
C GLY A 27 -8.03 4.27 -7.47
N GLU A 28 -7.53 3.11 -7.08
CA GLU A 28 -6.62 2.94 -5.94
C GLU A 28 -5.25 3.53 -6.26
N GLU A 29 -4.65 4.26 -5.32
CA GLU A 29 -3.29 4.77 -5.48
C GLU A 29 -2.30 3.59 -5.48
N VAL A 30 -1.53 3.48 -6.56
CA VAL A 30 -0.46 2.48 -6.70
C VAL A 30 0.78 2.93 -5.98
N VAL A 31 1.23 4.16 -6.26
CA VAL A 31 2.43 4.76 -5.68
C VAL A 31 2.35 6.27 -5.69
N SER A 32 2.89 6.90 -4.65
CA SER A 32 3.09 8.35 -4.58
C SER A 32 4.47 8.69 -4.07
N ILE A 33 5.17 9.57 -4.78
CA ILE A 33 6.55 9.95 -4.50
C ILE A 33 6.65 11.48 -4.50
N MET A 34 7.13 12.03 -3.42
CA MET A 34 7.48 13.45 -3.31
C MET A 34 8.95 13.64 -3.57
N PHE A 35 9.29 14.58 -4.44
CA PHE A 35 10.66 14.93 -4.79
C PHE A 35 11.01 16.33 -4.29
N GLU A 36 12.19 16.45 -3.72
CA GLU A 36 12.88 17.71 -3.47
C GLU A 36 14.15 17.74 -4.31
N MET A 37 14.37 18.85 -5.02
CA MET A 37 15.52 19.04 -5.91
C MET A 37 16.51 20.01 -5.28
N LYS A 38 17.78 19.61 -5.18
CA LYS A 38 18.85 20.46 -4.68
C LYS A 38 20.01 20.56 -5.65
N ASN A 39 20.42 21.79 -5.97
CA ASN A 39 21.54 22.08 -6.83
C ASN A 39 22.63 22.84 -6.05
N GLU A 40 23.90 22.68 -6.43
CA GLU A 40 25.03 23.38 -5.83
C GLU A 40 24.99 24.89 -5.98
N ASN A 41 24.25 25.42 -6.97
CA ASN A 41 24.18 26.83 -7.27
C ASN A 41 23.33 27.67 -6.30
N ASP A 42 22.79 27.08 -5.26
CA ASP A 42 22.22 27.85 -4.15
C ASP A 42 23.36 28.53 -3.38
N GLU A 43 23.76 29.72 -3.86
CA GLU A 43 24.85 30.59 -3.37
C GLU A 43 24.66 31.08 -1.94
N THR A 44 24.42 30.17 -1.02
CA THR A 44 24.51 30.51 0.40
C THR A 44 25.89 30.17 0.92
N ARG A 45 26.52 31.14 1.64
CA ARG A 45 27.86 31.06 2.25
C ARG A 45 28.08 29.84 3.16
N THR A 46 27.06 29.07 3.43
CA THR A 46 27.09 27.85 4.21
C THR A 46 26.85 26.64 3.27
N LYS A 47 27.85 25.76 3.13
CA LYS A 47 27.68 24.49 2.41
C LYS A 47 26.65 23.65 3.15
N HIS A 48 25.45 23.55 2.61
CA HIS A 48 24.43 22.65 3.11
C HIS A 48 24.81 21.20 2.81
N LYS A 49 24.51 20.32 3.75
CA LYS A 49 24.60 18.87 3.57
C LYS A 49 23.24 18.31 3.20
N ASN A 50 23.24 17.17 2.55
CA ASN A 50 21.99 16.46 2.22
C ASN A 50 21.15 16.16 3.48
N GLU A 51 21.78 15.82 4.58
CA GLU A 51 21.12 15.53 5.85
C GLU A 51 20.30 16.69 6.42
N ASP A 52 20.65 17.93 6.10
CA ASP A 52 19.95 19.13 6.58
C ASP A 52 18.51 19.20 6.07
N PHE A 53 18.20 18.50 4.97
CA PHE A 53 16.89 18.51 4.33
C PHE A 53 15.99 17.35 4.74
N PHE A 54 16.51 16.28 5.34
CA PHE A 54 15.76 15.05 5.58
C PHE A 54 14.55 15.23 6.49
N ALA A 55 14.73 15.92 7.61
CA ALA A 55 13.64 16.11 8.59
C ALA A 55 12.47 16.90 7.99
N LYS A 56 12.78 17.96 7.23
CA LYS A 56 11.77 18.77 6.54
C LYS A 56 11.08 17.94 5.47
N LEU A 57 11.82 17.25 4.62
CA LEU A 57 11.28 16.44 3.53
C LEU A 57 10.36 15.31 4.04
N ASP A 58 10.70 14.65 5.15
CA ASP A 58 9.84 13.65 5.78
C ASP A 58 8.54 14.25 6.32
N SER A 59 8.62 15.42 6.98
CA SER A 59 7.44 16.14 7.43
C SER A 59 6.53 16.52 6.26
N ASP A 60 7.11 17.05 5.21
CA ASP A 60 6.39 17.50 4.02
C ASP A 60 5.74 16.32 3.28
N ARG A 61 6.44 15.20 3.14
CA ARG A 61 5.90 13.95 2.59
C ARG A 61 4.63 13.49 3.33
N LYS A 62 4.70 13.47 4.67
CA LYS A 62 3.57 13.04 5.52
C LYS A 62 2.36 13.97 5.37
N LYS A 63 2.57 15.28 5.36
CA LYS A 63 1.50 16.27 5.17
C LYS A 63 0.83 16.15 3.78
N LYS A 64 1.63 15.86 2.76
CA LYS A 64 1.13 15.62 1.39
C LYS A 64 0.54 14.22 1.17
N GLY A 65 0.62 13.33 2.15
CA GLY A 65 0.15 11.96 2.03
C GLY A 65 0.89 11.16 0.96
N CYS A 66 2.15 11.48 0.70
CA CYS A 66 2.97 10.69 -0.24
C CYS A 66 3.61 9.51 0.48
N GLU A 67 3.68 8.36 -0.22
CA GLU A 67 4.26 7.14 0.32
C GLU A 67 5.78 7.25 0.45
N TYR A 68 6.45 7.80 -0.56
CA TYR A 68 7.91 7.93 -0.61
C TYR A 68 8.34 9.38 -0.64
N ALA A 69 9.54 9.63 -0.10
CA ALA A 69 10.26 10.90 -0.22
C ALA A 69 11.60 10.66 -0.92
N VAL A 70 11.95 11.53 -1.87
CA VAL A 70 13.20 11.43 -2.61
C VAL A 70 13.88 12.78 -2.67
N LEU A 71 15.10 12.85 -2.14
CA LEU A 71 16.00 13.98 -2.33
C LEU A 71 16.86 13.73 -3.58
N CYS A 72 16.59 14.46 -4.66
CA CYS A 72 17.42 14.45 -5.85
C CYS A 72 18.40 15.61 -5.78
N THR A 73 19.69 15.34 -5.63
CA THR A 73 20.65 16.32 -5.18
C THR A 73 21.96 16.31 -5.97
N MET A 74 22.52 17.51 -6.15
CA MET A 74 23.89 17.74 -6.62
C MET A 74 24.80 18.22 -5.47
N LEU A 75 24.28 18.35 -4.25
CA LEU A 75 25.09 18.72 -3.07
C LEU A 75 26.09 17.61 -2.75
N GLU A 76 27.16 17.96 -2.05
CA GLU A 76 28.23 17.06 -1.66
C GLU A 76 28.78 16.25 -2.85
N PRO A 77 29.30 16.91 -3.92
CA PRO A 77 29.72 16.24 -5.16
C PRO A 77 30.87 15.26 -4.98
N ASP A 78 31.68 15.46 -3.95
CA ASP A 78 32.85 14.62 -3.65
C ASP A 78 32.49 13.44 -2.71
N ASN A 79 31.20 13.23 -2.38
CA ASN A 79 30.77 12.17 -1.51
C ASN A 79 30.42 10.92 -2.34
N ASP A 80 31.31 9.93 -2.31
CA ASP A 80 31.18 8.68 -3.07
C ASP A 80 29.87 7.93 -2.76
N LEU A 81 29.41 7.96 -1.51
CA LEU A 81 28.16 7.32 -1.12
C LEU A 81 26.97 7.78 -1.98
N TYR A 82 26.87 9.10 -2.22
CA TYR A 82 25.79 9.64 -3.06
C TYR A 82 26.06 9.47 -4.55
N ASN A 83 27.31 9.31 -4.97
CA ASN A 83 27.68 9.23 -6.38
C ASN A 83 27.48 7.83 -6.97
N GLU A 84 27.59 6.77 -6.14
CA GLU A 84 27.61 5.39 -6.60
C GLU A 84 26.21 4.78 -6.82
N GLY A 85 25.12 5.41 -6.31
CA GLY A 85 23.81 4.81 -6.51
C GLY A 85 22.65 5.50 -5.80
N ILE A 86 21.66 4.69 -5.46
CA ILE A 86 20.50 5.08 -4.68
C ILE A 86 20.82 4.84 -3.21
N VAL A 87 20.80 5.91 -2.41
CA VAL A 87 21.07 5.83 -0.98
C VAL A 87 19.76 5.68 -0.22
N ASP A 88 19.59 4.58 0.45
CA ASP A 88 18.44 4.32 1.33
C ASP A 88 18.70 4.89 2.73
N VAL A 89 17.91 5.87 3.13
CA VAL A 89 17.93 6.48 4.47
C VAL A 89 16.72 6.08 5.30
N SER A 90 16.03 5.01 4.92
CA SER A 90 14.81 4.50 5.59
C SER A 90 15.06 4.06 7.04
N TYR A 91 16.29 3.77 7.41
CA TYR A 91 16.69 3.48 8.79
C TYR A 91 16.46 4.66 9.75
N ARG A 92 16.41 5.87 9.22
CA ARG A 92 16.18 7.11 9.98
C ARG A 92 14.86 7.79 9.62
N TYR A 93 14.50 7.82 8.34
CA TYR A 93 13.27 8.41 7.82
C TYR A 93 12.61 7.41 6.87
N GLU A 94 11.53 6.81 7.31
CA GLU A 94 10.82 5.74 6.59
C GLU A 94 10.54 6.11 5.13
N LYS A 95 10.86 5.20 4.21
CA LYS A 95 10.60 5.33 2.76
C LYS A 95 11.26 6.58 2.13
N MET A 96 12.45 6.94 2.61
CA MET A 96 13.22 8.06 2.08
C MET A 96 14.49 7.59 1.38
N TYR A 97 14.75 8.18 0.20
CA TYR A 97 15.92 7.91 -0.62
C TYR A 97 16.63 9.19 -1.03
N VAL A 98 17.95 9.12 -1.20
CA VAL A 98 18.79 10.18 -1.76
C VAL A 98 19.40 9.68 -3.05
N ILE A 99 19.30 10.49 -4.13
CA ILE A 99 19.79 10.13 -5.45
C ILE A 99 20.49 11.30 -6.15
N ARG A 100 21.34 10.94 -7.11
CA ARG A 100 21.77 11.86 -8.16
C ARG A 100 20.75 11.88 -9.29
N PRO A 101 20.70 12.94 -10.12
CA PRO A 101 19.73 13.08 -11.22
C PRO A 101 19.68 11.90 -12.20
N GLN A 102 20.80 11.23 -12.46
CA GLN A 102 20.85 10.07 -13.34
C GLN A 102 20.02 8.87 -12.85
N PHE A 103 19.74 8.80 -11.54
CA PHE A 103 18.95 7.73 -10.94
C PHE A 103 17.46 8.06 -10.83
N PHE A 104 17.03 9.24 -11.27
CA PHE A 104 15.66 9.73 -11.13
C PHE A 104 14.63 8.79 -11.78
N ILE A 105 14.77 8.53 -13.08
CA ILE A 105 13.86 7.63 -13.81
C ILE A 105 14.00 6.17 -13.35
N PRO A 106 15.22 5.62 -13.17
CA PRO A 106 15.38 4.28 -12.62
C PRO A 106 14.67 4.07 -11.26
N LEU A 107 14.77 5.03 -10.35
CA LEU A 107 14.12 4.93 -9.03
C LEU A 107 12.60 4.93 -9.15
N ILE A 108 12.01 5.83 -9.95
CA ILE A 108 10.56 5.85 -10.20
C ILE A 108 10.10 4.49 -10.73
N SER A 109 10.80 3.93 -11.71
CA SER A 109 10.45 2.65 -12.30
C SER A 109 10.53 1.50 -11.29
N LEU A 110 11.57 1.50 -10.45
CA LEU A 110 11.74 0.50 -9.38
C LEU A 110 10.59 0.54 -8.36
N LEU A 111 10.32 1.72 -7.81
CA LEU A 111 9.28 1.89 -6.79
C LEU A 111 7.88 1.59 -7.36
N ARG A 112 7.61 2.03 -8.58
CA ARG A 112 6.36 1.75 -9.29
C ARG A 112 6.14 0.25 -9.48
N ASN A 113 7.15 -0.48 -9.95
CA ASN A 113 7.04 -1.92 -10.18
C ASN A 113 6.86 -2.68 -8.86
N ALA A 114 7.59 -2.32 -7.81
CA ALA A 114 7.44 -2.91 -6.49
C ALA A 114 6.04 -2.68 -5.90
N ALA A 115 5.51 -1.46 -6.05
CA ALA A 115 4.17 -1.11 -5.58
C ALA A 115 3.07 -1.88 -6.33
N ARG A 116 3.17 -2.02 -7.65
CA ARG A 116 2.23 -2.80 -8.47
C ARG A 116 2.20 -4.27 -8.05
N ASN A 117 3.36 -4.90 -7.90
CA ASN A 117 3.46 -6.29 -7.45
C ASN A 117 2.86 -6.47 -6.05
N SER A 118 3.09 -5.52 -5.15
CA SER A 118 2.50 -5.53 -3.81
C SER A 118 0.98 -5.42 -3.84
N LEU A 119 0.43 -4.59 -4.72
CA LEU A 119 -1.01 -4.41 -4.88
C LEU A 119 -1.68 -5.68 -5.44
N GLU A 120 -1.08 -6.31 -6.45
CA GLU A 120 -1.55 -7.59 -6.99
C GLU A 120 -1.59 -8.66 -5.91
N TYR A 121 -0.51 -8.81 -5.15
CA TYR A 121 -0.44 -9.78 -4.05
C TYR A 121 -1.51 -9.54 -2.97
N LYS A 122 -1.75 -8.27 -2.60
CA LYS A 122 -2.81 -7.92 -1.65
C LYS A 122 -4.20 -8.30 -2.17
N ARG A 123 -4.46 -8.10 -3.46
CA ARG A 123 -5.73 -8.48 -4.12
C ARG A 123 -5.93 -9.98 -4.13
N GLU A 124 -4.92 -10.75 -4.50
CA GLU A 124 -4.96 -12.21 -4.47
C GLU A 124 -5.23 -12.74 -3.07
N LEU A 125 -4.57 -12.18 -2.05
CA LEU A 125 -4.78 -12.55 -0.66
C LEU A 125 -6.20 -12.22 -0.19
N ALA A 126 -6.74 -11.06 -0.59
CA ALA A 126 -8.12 -10.68 -0.27
C ALA A 126 -9.14 -11.63 -0.91
N MET A 127 -8.95 -12.01 -2.17
CA MET A 127 -9.78 -12.99 -2.86
C MET A 127 -9.73 -14.37 -2.20
N ALA A 128 -8.54 -14.85 -1.85
CA ALA A 128 -8.37 -16.13 -1.17
C ALA A 128 -9.06 -16.15 0.21
N LYS A 129 -8.96 -15.06 0.98
CA LYS A 129 -9.68 -14.91 2.26
C LYS A 129 -11.19 -14.90 2.08
N ALA A 130 -11.71 -14.21 1.07
CA ALA A 130 -13.14 -14.18 0.78
C ALA A 130 -13.67 -15.59 0.44
N GLN A 131 -12.96 -16.36 -0.40
CA GLN A 131 -13.31 -17.75 -0.72
C GLN A 131 -13.32 -18.65 0.52
N GLN A 132 -12.36 -18.47 1.44
CA GLN A 132 -12.32 -19.25 2.67
C GLN A 132 -13.51 -18.93 3.59
N VAL A 133 -13.94 -17.69 3.68
CA VAL A 133 -15.14 -17.29 4.42
C VAL A 133 -16.40 -17.90 3.83
N ASP A 134 -16.51 -17.91 2.50
CA ASP A 134 -17.66 -18.51 1.81
C ASP A 134 -17.73 -20.02 2.05
N LEU A 135 -16.61 -20.72 2.03
CA LEU A 135 -16.54 -22.16 2.31
C LEU A 135 -16.97 -22.47 3.74
N THR A 136 -16.51 -21.67 4.71
CA THR A 136 -16.88 -21.83 6.13
C THR A 136 -18.37 -21.59 6.36
N ASN A 137 -18.95 -20.59 5.71
CA ASN A 137 -20.39 -20.34 5.75
C ASN A 137 -21.19 -21.46 5.12
N PHE A 138 -20.73 -22.03 4.02
CA PHE A 138 -21.36 -23.17 3.36
C PHE A 138 -21.36 -24.40 4.27
N GLU A 139 -20.24 -24.74 4.89
CA GLU A 139 -20.14 -25.86 5.84
C GLU A 139 -21.09 -25.70 7.03
N LYS A 140 -21.20 -24.47 7.57
CA LYS A 140 -22.14 -24.14 8.65
C LYS A 140 -23.59 -24.36 8.18
N ASN A 141 -23.97 -23.84 7.02
CA ASN A 141 -25.31 -23.98 6.48
C ASN A 141 -25.68 -25.45 6.22
N ILE A 142 -24.76 -26.26 5.72
CA ILE A 142 -24.95 -27.71 5.55
C ILE A 142 -25.17 -28.41 6.90
N THR A 143 -24.41 -28.03 7.92
CA THR A 143 -24.53 -28.62 9.27
C THR A 143 -25.88 -28.27 9.89
N GLU A 144 -26.32 -27.03 9.79
CA GLU A 144 -27.63 -26.57 10.26
C GLU A 144 -28.77 -27.31 9.52
N PHE A 145 -28.66 -27.46 8.20
CA PHE A 145 -29.63 -28.21 7.41
C PHE A 145 -29.71 -29.69 7.85
N LYS A 146 -28.57 -30.37 7.99
CA LYS A 146 -28.53 -31.76 8.47
C LYS A 146 -29.20 -31.94 9.83
N THR A 147 -28.95 -31.00 10.74
CA THR A 147 -29.52 -31.03 12.08
C THR A 147 -31.05 -30.84 12.05
N ALA A 148 -31.52 -29.87 11.30
CA ALA A 148 -32.96 -29.61 11.12
C ALA A 148 -33.67 -30.78 10.43
N PHE A 149 -33.07 -31.37 9.40
CA PHE A 149 -33.62 -32.54 8.71
C PHE A 149 -33.72 -33.75 9.62
N SER A 150 -32.66 -34.07 10.37
CA SER A 150 -32.68 -35.19 11.34
C SER A 150 -33.76 -35.05 12.39
N ARG A 151 -33.95 -33.83 12.92
CA ARG A 151 -35.00 -33.53 13.89
C ARG A 151 -36.40 -33.73 13.30
N ASN A 152 -36.65 -33.21 12.08
CA ASN A 152 -37.92 -33.35 11.41
C ASN A 152 -38.24 -34.83 11.05
N TYR A 153 -37.22 -35.56 10.62
CA TYR A 153 -37.33 -36.98 10.37
C TYR A 153 -37.72 -37.79 11.62
N GLN A 154 -37.06 -37.50 12.76
CA GLN A 154 -37.38 -38.16 14.02
C GLN A 154 -38.81 -37.89 14.46
N LEU A 155 -39.25 -36.60 14.39
CA LEU A 155 -40.61 -36.21 14.73
C LEU A 155 -41.66 -36.91 13.84
N ALA A 156 -41.39 -37.04 12.53
CA ALA A 156 -42.25 -37.75 11.61
C ALA A 156 -42.31 -39.25 11.91
N SER A 157 -41.17 -39.89 12.20
CA SER A 157 -41.07 -41.28 12.56
C SER A 157 -41.84 -41.62 13.84
N ASP A 158 -41.69 -40.77 14.89
CA ASP A 158 -42.40 -40.94 16.15
C ASP A 158 -43.91 -40.81 16.00
N LYS A 159 -44.39 -39.82 15.22
CA LYS A 159 -45.82 -39.68 14.91
C LYS A 159 -46.37 -40.85 14.14
N PHE A 160 -45.57 -41.41 13.21
CA PHE A 160 -45.97 -42.56 12.41
C PHE A 160 -46.13 -43.82 13.28
N LYS A 161 -45.21 -44.05 14.25
CA LYS A 161 -45.32 -45.11 15.22
C LYS A 161 -46.59 -45.03 16.09
N ILE A 162 -46.87 -43.81 16.60
CA ILE A 162 -48.08 -43.56 17.40
C ILE A 162 -49.34 -43.90 16.60
N ALA A 163 -49.40 -43.48 15.31
CA ALA A 163 -50.53 -43.75 14.43
C ALA A 163 -50.74 -45.27 14.15
N ILE A 164 -49.63 -46.04 14.01
CA ILE A 164 -49.69 -47.48 13.88
C ILE A 164 -50.22 -48.12 15.16
N ASP A 165 -49.71 -47.73 16.30
CA ASP A 165 -50.12 -48.23 17.61
C ASP A 165 -51.62 -47.98 17.93
N GLU A 166 -52.18 -46.89 17.35
CA GLU A 166 -53.62 -46.57 17.46
C GLU A 166 -54.52 -47.43 16.53
N ILE A 167 -54.00 -47.92 15.39
CA ILE A 167 -54.70 -48.76 14.47
C ILE A 167 -54.78 -50.22 14.96
N ASP A 168 -53.77 -50.66 15.71
CA ASP A 168 -53.68 -52.04 16.20
C ASP A 168 -54.44 -52.26 17.52
N LYS A 169 -55.17 -51.25 18.01
CA LYS A 169 -56.08 -51.33 19.20
C LYS A 169 -57.51 -51.48 18.78
#